data_a5ccd7d741d5d40740d7be553f6945ea
#
_entry.id   a5ccd7d741d5d40740d7be553f6945ea
#
_cell.length_a   1.000
_cell.length_b   1.000
_cell.length_c   1.000
_cell.angle_alpha   90.00
_cell.angle_beta   90.00
_cell.angle_gamma   90.00
#
_symmetry.space_group_name_H-M   'P 1'
#
loop_
_entity.id
_entity.type
_entity.pdbx_description
1 polymer ?
#
loop_
_entity_poly.entity_id
_entity_poly.type
_entity_poly.pdbx_seq_one_letter_code
_entity_poly.pdbx_strand_id
1 'polypeptide(L)'
;MYLKRKVDAFLEEWKADKNRTPLIVKGSRQIGKTESILHFAANHYENVIEINFVRDEKYKGIIADGYEAADIIKNISLIDPTKKFVPEKTLIFFDEITEFPEIATSLKFFCIDGRFDVICSGSMLGVNYKKIESNSVGYKKDYEMFSMDFEEFLWAKGYGDDTVENLLSHMKEFTPFSELEMNVFHSLFLDYNILGGMPAVVAEYIKRNTFEGSLDTQKQLIADYKEDIRKYATGIDQTRIINVFNRVAPQLARENKKFQISKVATGARFRDYRGCAEWLSDAGMVNICYCMEFPELPLGGNYEPDTFKLYFADTGLLVSMLDDESQEDLRANKNLGVYKGAIYENMVGEALIKQGYKLFYYKKEDSTLEADFFIRSTASLIPVEVKAKSGRAKSMKTLITSDHYPDIRYGIKLSKNNIGHEDRIYTFPYFCTFLLKRFMVGFHAEEEAE
;
A
#
# COMPACT_ATOMS: atom_id res chain seq x y z
N MET A 1 -0.63 -22.66 -3.33
CA MET A 1 -0.67 -22.45 -1.86
C MET A 1 -1.28 -21.08 -1.62
N TYR A 2 -2.41 -21.00 -0.94
CA TYR A 2 -3.01 -19.71 -0.59
C TYR A 2 -2.25 -19.08 0.57
N LEU A 3 -2.01 -17.77 0.48
CA LEU A 3 -1.42 -16.98 1.56
C LEU A 3 -2.54 -16.18 2.25
N LYS A 4 -2.69 -16.33 3.57
CA LYS A 4 -3.69 -15.60 4.38
C LYS A 4 -3.49 -14.09 4.21
N ARG A 5 -4.59 -13.35 3.98
CA ARG A 5 -4.59 -11.91 3.73
C ARG A 5 -5.55 -11.19 4.68
N LYS A 6 -5.30 -9.92 4.94
CA LYS A 6 -6.22 -9.06 5.73
C LYS A 6 -7.57 -8.88 5.04
N VAL A 7 -7.59 -8.94 3.72
CA VAL A 7 -8.85 -8.90 2.95
C VAL A 7 -9.76 -10.09 3.27
N ASP A 8 -9.24 -11.23 3.73
CA ASP A 8 -10.05 -12.39 4.08
C ASP A 8 -11.01 -12.05 5.24
N ALA A 9 -10.49 -11.46 6.31
CA ALA A 9 -11.32 -11.00 7.43
C ALA A 9 -12.35 -9.94 7.01
N PHE A 10 -11.93 -9.00 6.14
CA PHE A 10 -12.85 -8.00 5.60
C PHE A 10 -13.98 -8.63 4.76
N LEU A 11 -13.69 -9.64 3.95
CA LEU A 11 -14.70 -10.35 3.14
C LEU A 11 -15.69 -11.13 4.02
N GLU A 12 -15.21 -11.73 5.13
CA GLU A 12 -16.07 -12.37 6.14
C GLU A 12 -17.02 -11.36 6.80
N GLU A 13 -16.50 -10.21 7.25
CA GLU A 13 -17.29 -9.12 7.83
C GLU A 13 -18.30 -8.56 6.81
N TRP A 14 -17.88 -8.36 5.56
CA TRP A 14 -18.75 -7.90 4.48
C TRP A 14 -19.90 -8.90 4.23
N LYS A 15 -19.61 -10.20 4.22
CA LYS A 15 -20.65 -11.26 4.02
C LYS A 15 -21.62 -11.33 5.19
N ALA A 16 -21.15 -11.11 6.40
CA ALA A 16 -21.98 -11.12 7.61
C ALA A 16 -22.93 -9.91 7.69
N ASP A 17 -22.62 -8.80 7.02
CA ASP A 17 -23.48 -7.62 6.99
C ASP A 17 -24.74 -7.89 6.14
N LYS A 18 -25.91 -7.82 6.78
CA LYS A 18 -27.21 -8.02 6.10
C LYS A 18 -27.52 -6.91 5.09
N ASN A 19 -26.94 -5.74 5.26
CA ASN A 19 -27.11 -4.57 4.39
C ASN A 19 -25.92 -4.38 3.44
N ARG A 20 -25.13 -5.43 3.19
CA ARG A 20 -23.97 -5.34 2.31
C ARG A 20 -24.37 -4.90 0.91
N THR A 21 -23.55 -4.03 0.36
CA THR A 21 -23.66 -3.56 -1.03
C THR A 21 -22.62 -4.29 -1.90
N PRO A 22 -22.78 -4.28 -3.23
CA PRO A 22 -21.73 -4.71 -4.14
C PRO A 22 -20.35 -4.16 -3.77
N LEU A 23 -19.32 -4.99 -3.90
CA LEU A 23 -17.96 -4.68 -3.47
C LEU A 23 -17.04 -4.48 -4.67
N ILE A 24 -16.18 -3.46 -4.62
CA ILE A 24 -15.05 -3.32 -5.56
C ILE A 24 -13.74 -3.47 -4.77
N VAL A 25 -12.97 -4.50 -5.08
CA VAL A 25 -11.62 -4.71 -4.56
C VAL A 25 -10.61 -4.06 -5.53
N LYS A 26 -10.03 -2.95 -5.09
CA LYS A 26 -9.05 -2.16 -5.85
C LYS A 26 -7.63 -2.47 -5.40
N GLY A 27 -6.66 -2.13 -6.22
CA GLY A 27 -5.24 -2.19 -5.87
C GLY A 27 -4.37 -2.57 -7.06
N SER A 28 -3.06 -2.48 -6.90
CA SER A 28 -2.07 -2.74 -7.96
C SER A 28 -2.24 -4.11 -8.60
N ARG A 29 -1.61 -4.32 -9.74
CA ARG A 29 -1.54 -5.64 -10.36
C ARG A 29 -0.74 -6.62 -9.50
N GLN A 30 -1.12 -7.92 -9.60
CA GLN A 30 -0.40 -9.06 -9.02
C GLN A 30 -0.30 -9.07 -7.49
N ILE A 31 -1.16 -8.31 -6.78
CA ILE A 31 -1.24 -8.34 -5.31
C ILE A 31 -2.18 -9.41 -4.75
N GLY A 32 -2.77 -10.26 -5.62
CA GLY A 32 -3.57 -11.41 -5.22
C GLY A 32 -5.08 -11.16 -5.10
N LYS A 33 -5.64 -10.08 -5.70
CA LYS A 33 -7.09 -9.76 -5.63
C LYS A 33 -7.97 -10.93 -6.06
N THR A 34 -7.78 -11.43 -7.27
CA THR A 34 -8.56 -12.54 -7.85
C THR A 34 -8.46 -13.79 -7.00
N GLU A 35 -7.26 -14.15 -6.55
CA GLU A 35 -7.00 -15.33 -5.72
C GLU A 35 -7.74 -15.24 -4.38
N SER A 36 -7.70 -14.08 -3.70
CA SER A 36 -8.41 -13.89 -2.42
C SER A 36 -9.92 -13.95 -2.59
N ILE A 37 -10.47 -13.33 -3.65
CA ILE A 37 -11.91 -13.36 -3.92
C ILE A 37 -12.37 -14.79 -4.24
N LEU A 38 -11.63 -15.51 -5.08
CA LEU A 38 -11.98 -16.90 -5.44
C LEU A 38 -11.83 -17.85 -4.24
N HIS A 39 -10.80 -17.65 -3.40
CA HIS A 39 -10.65 -18.41 -2.16
C HIS A 39 -11.84 -18.19 -1.22
N PHE A 40 -12.24 -16.96 -0.98
CA PHE A 40 -13.42 -16.61 -0.21
C PHE A 40 -14.69 -17.21 -0.84
N ALA A 41 -14.88 -17.06 -2.16
CA ALA A 41 -16.05 -17.54 -2.86
C ALA A 41 -16.23 -19.05 -2.75
N ALA A 42 -15.15 -19.81 -2.84
CA ALA A 42 -15.18 -21.28 -2.73
C ALA A 42 -15.67 -21.77 -1.35
N ASN A 43 -15.52 -20.97 -0.30
CA ASN A 43 -15.94 -21.32 1.05
C ASN A 43 -17.36 -20.86 1.40
N HIS A 44 -17.93 -19.90 0.65
CA HIS A 44 -19.18 -19.21 1.03
C HIS A 44 -20.32 -19.31 0.04
N TYR A 45 -20.08 -19.80 -1.19
CA TYR A 45 -21.11 -19.88 -2.22
C TYR A 45 -21.15 -21.25 -2.89
N GLU A 46 -22.38 -21.69 -3.22
CA GLU A 46 -22.56 -22.91 -3.99
C GLU A 46 -22.18 -22.74 -5.47
N ASN A 47 -22.34 -21.50 -5.99
CA ASN A 47 -22.03 -21.16 -7.37
C ASN A 47 -21.21 -19.87 -7.43
N VAL A 48 -20.22 -19.84 -8.29
CA VAL A 48 -19.43 -18.64 -8.59
C VAL A 48 -19.49 -18.37 -10.10
N ILE A 49 -20.01 -17.20 -10.46
CA ILE A 49 -20.07 -16.74 -11.86
C ILE A 49 -18.89 -15.78 -12.06
N GLU A 50 -17.72 -16.34 -12.33
CA GLU A 50 -16.53 -15.55 -12.69
C GLU A 50 -16.61 -15.11 -14.15
N ILE A 51 -16.41 -13.80 -14.40
CA ILE A 51 -16.29 -13.19 -15.72
C ILE A 51 -15.07 -12.28 -15.69
N ASN A 52 -14.01 -12.67 -16.41
CA ASN A 52 -12.80 -11.88 -16.53
C ASN A 52 -12.80 -11.15 -17.88
N PHE A 53 -12.88 -9.83 -17.86
CA PHE A 53 -13.04 -9.01 -19.08
C PHE A 53 -11.77 -8.92 -19.96
N VAL A 54 -10.62 -9.40 -19.47
CA VAL A 54 -9.41 -9.60 -20.30
C VAL A 54 -9.50 -10.89 -21.09
N ARG A 55 -9.88 -11.98 -20.42
CA ARG A 55 -9.92 -13.33 -20.99
C ARG A 55 -11.16 -13.56 -21.86
N ASP A 56 -12.29 -13.01 -21.41
CA ASP A 56 -13.61 -13.36 -21.90
C ASP A 56 -14.29 -12.15 -22.56
N GLU A 57 -13.71 -11.61 -23.64
CA GLU A 57 -14.20 -10.39 -24.33
C GLU A 57 -15.67 -10.45 -24.78
N LYS A 58 -16.19 -11.64 -25.07
CA LYS A 58 -17.59 -11.84 -25.44
C LYS A 58 -18.59 -11.28 -24.40
N TYR A 59 -18.19 -11.22 -23.13
CA TYR A 59 -19.05 -10.68 -22.08
C TYR A 59 -19.08 -9.15 -22.02
N LYS A 60 -18.28 -8.43 -22.81
CA LYS A 60 -18.42 -6.96 -22.92
C LYS A 60 -19.76 -6.54 -23.52
N GLY A 61 -20.46 -7.46 -24.16
CA GLY A 61 -21.82 -7.22 -24.69
C GLY A 61 -22.96 -7.40 -23.67
N ILE A 62 -22.70 -7.78 -22.43
CA ILE A 62 -23.77 -8.09 -21.45
C ILE A 62 -24.63 -6.90 -21.04
N ILE A 63 -24.16 -5.67 -21.27
CA ILE A 63 -24.91 -4.43 -21.00
C ILE A 63 -25.63 -3.88 -22.24
N ALA A 64 -25.71 -4.63 -23.34
CA ALA A 64 -26.34 -4.17 -24.61
C ALA A 64 -27.82 -3.79 -24.44
N ASP A 65 -28.54 -4.47 -23.53
CA ASP A 65 -29.95 -4.21 -23.23
C ASP A 65 -30.13 -3.22 -22.06
N GLY A 66 -29.03 -2.68 -21.49
CA GLY A 66 -29.04 -1.77 -20.34
C GLY A 66 -28.30 -2.32 -19.14
N TYR A 67 -28.45 -1.64 -18.01
CA TYR A 67 -27.71 -1.95 -16.76
C TYR A 67 -28.51 -2.69 -15.70
N GLU A 68 -29.78 -3.04 -15.99
CA GLU A 68 -30.63 -3.77 -15.05
C GLU A 68 -30.05 -5.18 -14.77
N ALA A 69 -30.06 -5.59 -13.50
CA ALA A 69 -29.50 -6.87 -13.09
C ALA A 69 -30.13 -8.06 -13.84
N ALA A 70 -31.45 -8.02 -14.09
CA ALA A 70 -32.17 -9.06 -14.83
C ALA A 70 -31.69 -9.19 -16.28
N ASP A 71 -31.43 -8.07 -16.98
CA ASP A 71 -30.96 -8.08 -18.37
C ASP A 71 -29.53 -8.60 -18.45
N ILE A 72 -28.65 -8.17 -17.55
CA ILE A 72 -27.27 -8.65 -17.47
C ILE A 72 -27.23 -10.17 -17.21
N ILE A 73 -28.00 -10.68 -16.24
CA ILE A 73 -28.11 -12.11 -15.92
C ILE A 73 -28.62 -12.89 -17.15
N LYS A 74 -29.67 -12.40 -17.80
CA LYS A 74 -30.20 -12.98 -19.05
C LYS A 74 -29.11 -13.05 -20.11
N ASN A 75 -28.38 -11.96 -20.36
CA ASN A 75 -27.35 -11.90 -21.38
C ASN A 75 -26.16 -12.82 -21.07
N ILE A 76 -25.74 -12.92 -19.79
CA ILE A 76 -24.73 -13.90 -19.36
C ILE A 76 -25.21 -15.32 -19.67
N SER A 77 -26.46 -15.65 -19.33
CA SER A 77 -27.03 -16.98 -19.55
C SER A 77 -27.21 -17.31 -21.03
N LEU A 78 -27.46 -16.31 -21.88
CA LEU A 78 -27.49 -16.48 -23.34
C LEU A 78 -26.09 -16.77 -23.92
N ILE A 79 -25.07 -16.13 -23.40
CA ILE A 79 -23.67 -16.33 -23.83
C ILE A 79 -23.16 -17.69 -23.37
N ASP A 80 -23.53 -18.09 -22.13
CA ASP A 80 -23.10 -19.35 -21.52
C ASP A 80 -24.22 -19.95 -20.65
N PRO A 81 -25.02 -20.88 -21.21
CA PRO A 81 -26.12 -21.50 -20.47
C PRO A 81 -25.69 -22.44 -19.33
N THR A 82 -24.41 -22.72 -19.18
CA THR A 82 -23.88 -23.49 -18.04
C THR A 82 -23.81 -22.67 -16.76
N LYS A 83 -23.76 -21.34 -16.87
CA LYS A 83 -23.75 -20.41 -15.75
C LYS A 83 -25.12 -20.32 -15.10
N LYS A 84 -25.26 -20.93 -13.92
CA LYS A 84 -26.54 -21.00 -13.18
C LYS A 84 -26.57 -19.96 -12.08
N PHE A 85 -27.62 -19.17 -12.06
CA PHE A 85 -27.87 -18.15 -11.05
C PHE A 85 -28.91 -18.66 -10.04
N VAL A 86 -28.49 -18.90 -8.81
CA VAL A 86 -29.37 -19.29 -7.68
C VAL A 86 -29.35 -18.15 -6.67
N PRO A 87 -30.48 -17.47 -6.41
CA PRO A 87 -30.57 -16.40 -5.44
C PRO A 87 -29.95 -16.78 -4.10
N GLU A 88 -29.21 -15.84 -3.48
CA GLU A 88 -28.52 -15.97 -2.19
C GLU A 88 -27.35 -16.99 -2.16
N LYS A 89 -27.20 -17.85 -3.17
CA LYS A 89 -26.22 -18.94 -3.25
C LYS A 89 -25.16 -18.72 -4.34
N THR A 90 -25.33 -17.70 -5.17
CA THR A 90 -24.41 -17.38 -6.27
C THR A 90 -23.69 -16.08 -6.00
N LEU A 91 -22.36 -16.10 -6.09
CA LEU A 91 -21.53 -14.91 -6.21
C LEU A 91 -21.33 -14.58 -7.70
N ILE A 92 -21.60 -13.33 -8.09
CA ILE A 92 -21.19 -12.80 -9.38
C ILE A 92 -19.87 -12.08 -9.18
N PHE A 93 -18.82 -12.54 -9.86
CA PHE A 93 -17.49 -11.97 -9.77
C PHE A 93 -17.07 -11.41 -11.13
N PHE A 94 -17.03 -10.07 -11.21
CA PHE A 94 -16.51 -9.34 -12.38
C PHE A 94 -15.03 -9.01 -12.16
N ASP A 95 -14.15 -9.75 -12.82
CA ASP A 95 -12.71 -9.58 -12.70
C ASP A 95 -12.15 -8.69 -13.81
N GLU A 96 -11.13 -7.93 -13.47
CA GLU A 96 -10.46 -6.96 -14.36
C GLU A 96 -11.42 -5.95 -15.00
N ILE A 97 -12.30 -5.34 -14.18
CA ILE A 97 -13.25 -4.31 -14.66
C ILE A 97 -12.56 -3.07 -15.24
N THR A 98 -11.26 -2.92 -15.10
CA THR A 98 -10.43 -1.91 -15.77
C THR A 98 -10.56 -1.99 -17.30
N GLU A 99 -10.76 -3.19 -17.86
CA GLU A 99 -10.91 -3.44 -19.30
C GLU A 99 -12.37 -3.24 -19.79
N PHE A 100 -13.31 -3.14 -18.84
CA PHE A 100 -14.72 -2.85 -19.13
C PHE A 100 -15.35 -2.04 -17.97
N PRO A 101 -14.93 -0.76 -17.80
CA PRO A 101 -15.33 0.06 -16.65
C PRO A 101 -16.83 0.35 -16.59
N GLU A 102 -17.52 0.31 -17.73
CA GLU A 102 -18.94 0.55 -17.85
C GLU A 102 -19.79 -0.38 -16.97
N ILE A 103 -19.30 -1.60 -16.71
CA ILE A 103 -19.99 -2.58 -15.84
C ILE A 103 -20.20 -2.04 -14.41
N ALA A 104 -19.36 -1.11 -13.94
CA ALA A 104 -19.49 -0.51 -12.61
C ALA A 104 -20.81 0.27 -12.45
N THR A 105 -21.42 0.73 -13.57
CA THR A 105 -22.73 1.37 -13.56
C THR A 105 -23.84 0.41 -13.12
N SER A 106 -23.71 -0.88 -13.42
CA SER A 106 -24.70 -1.90 -13.07
C SER A 106 -24.76 -2.22 -11.56
N LEU A 107 -23.74 -1.88 -10.78
CA LEU A 107 -23.66 -2.22 -9.36
C LEU A 107 -24.81 -1.62 -8.56
N LYS A 108 -25.29 -0.42 -8.91
CA LYS A 108 -26.49 0.16 -8.33
C LYS A 108 -27.72 -0.74 -8.51
N PHE A 109 -27.89 -1.27 -9.70
CA PHE A 109 -29.04 -2.09 -10.05
C PHE A 109 -28.96 -3.47 -9.39
N PHE A 110 -27.78 -4.07 -9.28
CA PHE A 110 -27.56 -5.27 -8.49
C PHE A 110 -27.83 -5.06 -6.99
N CYS A 111 -27.43 -3.89 -6.45
CA CYS A 111 -27.73 -3.54 -5.07
C CYS A 111 -29.23 -3.41 -4.81
N ILE A 112 -29.99 -2.83 -5.74
CA ILE A 112 -31.45 -2.69 -5.64
C ILE A 112 -32.15 -4.05 -5.82
N ASP A 113 -31.68 -4.87 -6.75
CA ASP A 113 -32.20 -6.22 -7.01
C ASP A 113 -32.03 -7.14 -5.79
N GLY A 114 -30.89 -7.10 -5.11
CA GLY A 114 -30.58 -7.77 -3.84
C GLY A 114 -30.55 -9.30 -3.88
N ARG A 115 -30.82 -9.95 -5.02
CA ARG A 115 -30.83 -11.42 -5.10
C ARG A 115 -29.44 -12.06 -5.12
N PHE A 116 -28.42 -11.31 -5.53
CA PHE A 116 -27.07 -11.82 -5.75
C PHE A 116 -26.04 -10.91 -5.12
N ASP A 117 -25.03 -11.51 -4.51
CA ASP A 117 -23.83 -10.80 -4.12
C ASP A 117 -22.95 -10.56 -5.35
N VAL A 118 -22.39 -9.35 -5.43
CA VAL A 118 -21.51 -8.97 -6.54
C VAL A 118 -20.19 -8.45 -5.98
N ILE A 119 -19.09 -9.02 -6.45
CA ILE A 119 -17.74 -8.53 -6.19
C ILE A 119 -17.10 -8.19 -7.54
N CYS A 120 -16.46 -7.03 -7.61
CA CYS A 120 -15.63 -6.63 -8.74
C CYS A 120 -14.17 -6.57 -8.29
N SER A 121 -13.25 -6.87 -9.21
CA SER A 121 -11.85 -6.54 -9.02
C SER A 121 -11.31 -5.74 -10.21
N GLY A 122 -10.32 -4.90 -9.95
CA GLY A 122 -9.63 -4.19 -11.02
C GLY A 122 -8.32 -3.60 -10.52
N SER A 123 -7.32 -3.72 -11.37
CA SER A 123 -6.07 -3.01 -11.25
C SER A 123 -6.18 -1.67 -11.97
N MET A 124 -5.42 -0.65 -11.54
CA MET A 124 -5.36 0.65 -12.23
C MET A 124 -6.72 1.37 -12.40
N LEU A 125 -7.68 1.10 -11.53
CA LEU A 125 -8.99 1.76 -11.57
C LEU A 125 -8.88 3.27 -11.41
N GLY A 126 -7.90 3.76 -10.62
CA GLY A 126 -7.62 5.19 -10.46
C GLY A 126 -7.36 5.91 -11.79
N VAL A 127 -6.68 5.23 -12.73
CA VAL A 127 -6.32 5.78 -14.04
C VAL A 127 -7.51 5.80 -15.03
N ASN A 128 -8.42 4.83 -14.95
CA ASN A 128 -9.48 4.61 -15.93
C ASN A 128 -10.89 5.08 -15.49
N TYR A 129 -11.03 5.72 -14.34
CA TYR A 129 -12.34 6.19 -13.82
C TYR A 129 -13.12 7.11 -14.78
N LYS A 130 -12.46 7.79 -15.70
CA LYS A 130 -13.11 8.69 -16.68
C LYS A 130 -14.07 7.99 -17.64
N LYS A 131 -14.02 6.66 -17.74
CA LYS A 131 -14.89 5.86 -18.64
C LYS A 131 -16.16 5.34 -17.96
N ILE A 132 -16.34 5.57 -16.67
CA ILE A 132 -17.52 5.11 -15.93
C ILE A 132 -18.61 6.16 -16.04
N GLU A 133 -19.75 5.80 -16.64
CA GLU A 133 -20.89 6.71 -16.82
C GLU A 133 -21.53 7.11 -15.48
N SER A 134 -21.68 6.15 -14.57
CA SER A 134 -22.17 6.37 -13.21
C SER A 134 -21.38 5.53 -12.21
N ASN A 135 -20.78 6.17 -11.22
CA ASN A 135 -19.92 5.50 -10.23
C ASN A 135 -20.72 4.80 -9.10
N SER A 136 -22.02 4.56 -9.28
CA SER A 136 -22.89 3.85 -8.30
C SER A 136 -22.68 4.34 -6.85
N VAL A 137 -22.55 5.67 -6.67
CA VAL A 137 -22.29 6.29 -5.35
C VAL A 137 -23.41 5.92 -4.38
N GLY A 138 -23.04 5.45 -3.18
CA GLY A 138 -24.00 5.00 -2.16
C GLY A 138 -24.54 3.57 -2.35
N TYR A 139 -24.25 2.91 -3.47
CA TYR A 139 -24.73 1.56 -3.81
C TYR A 139 -23.60 0.54 -3.93
N LYS A 140 -22.40 0.89 -3.54
CA LYS A 140 -21.23 0.02 -3.53
C LYS A 140 -20.29 0.35 -2.38
N LYS A 141 -19.48 -0.62 -1.99
CA LYS A 141 -18.36 -0.47 -1.06
C LYS A 141 -17.04 -0.66 -1.82
N ASP A 142 -16.04 0.10 -1.48
CA ASP A 142 -14.71 -0.06 -2.03
C ASP A 142 -13.76 -0.60 -0.94
N TYR A 143 -12.91 -1.54 -1.31
CA TYR A 143 -11.80 -2.02 -0.49
C TYR A 143 -10.50 -1.83 -1.25
N GLU A 144 -9.55 -1.15 -0.65
CA GLU A 144 -8.21 -0.98 -1.20
C GLU A 144 -7.30 -2.07 -0.66
N MET A 145 -6.84 -2.94 -1.56
CA MET A 145 -5.92 -4.03 -1.26
C MET A 145 -4.51 -3.63 -1.67
N PHE A 146 -3.55 -3.93 -0.81
CA PHE A 146 -2.12 -3.68 -1.05
C PHE A 146 -1.35 -4.98 -1.24
N SER A 147 -0.07 -4.90 -1.60
CA SER A 147 0.87 -6.01 -1.41
C SER A 147 0.91 -6.41 0.07
N MET A 148 1.33 -7.63 0.39
CA MET A 148 1.37 -8.13 1.76
C MET A 148 2.17 -7.18 2.67
N ASP A 149 1.64 -6.88 3.84
CA ASP A 149 2.39 -6.18 4.87
C ASP A 149 3.22 -7.14 5.73
N PHE A 150 3.93 -6.61 6.71
CA PHE A 150 4.79 -7.46 7.55
C PHE A 150 4.00 -8.45 8.40
N GLU A 151 2.78 -8.13 8.82
CA GLU A 151 1.90 -9.05 9.53
C GLU A 151 1.49 -10.24 8.65
N GLU A 152 1.06 -9.97 7.41
CA GLU A 152 0.72 -10.99 6.44
C GLU A 152 1.94 -11.86 6.06
N PHE A 153 3.14 -11.26 6.02
CA PHE A 153 4.39 -11.98 5.86
C PHE A 153 4.69 -12.89 7.06
N LEU A 154 4.47 -12.42 8.30
CA LEU A 154 4.58 -13.25 9.49
C LEU A 154 3.63 -14.45 9.43
N TRP A 155 2.37 -14.24 9.03
CA TRP A 155 1.43 -15.35 8.82
C TRP A 155 1.93 -16.36 7.78
N ALA A 156 2.48 -15.88 6.66
CA ALA A 156 3.07 -16.72 5.63
C ALA A 156 4.27 -17.56 6.14
N LYS A 157 5.00 -17.02 7.13
CA LYS A 157 6.09 -17.72 7.83
C LYS A 157 5.61 -18.66 8.94
N GLY A 158 4.28 -18.74 9.20
CA GLY A 158 3.68 -19.62 10.21
C GLY A 158 3.53 -19.02 11.59
N TYR A 159 3.78 -17.70 11.78
CA TYR A 159 3.47 -17.00 13.02
C TYR A 159 1.97 -16.71 13.11
N GLY A 160 1.39 -16.85 14.30
CA GLY A 160 -0.03 -16.60 14.54
C GLY A 160 -0.34 -15.16 14.95
N ASP A 161 -1.63 -14.89 15.12
CA ASP A 161 -2.12 -13.59 15.60
C ASP A 161 -1.66 -13.29 17.03
N ASP A 162 -1.45 -14.32 17.85
CA ASP A 162 -0.86 -14.24 19.21
C ASP A 162 0.54 -13.59 19.22
N THR A 163 1.36 -13.91 18.21
CA THR A 163 2.68 -13.29 18.05
C THR A 163 2.55 -11.79 17.79
N VAL A 164 1.62 -11.40 16.93
CA VAL A 164 1.38 -9.98 16.60
C VAL A 164 0.84 -9.22 17.80
N GLU A 165 -0.09 -9.81 18.55
CA GLU A 165 -0.61 -9.21 19.78
C GLU A 165 0.47 -9.08 20.87
N ASN A 166 1.39 -10.02 20.96
CA ASN A 166 2.55 -9.90 21.86
C ASN A 166 3.45 -8.72 21.48
N LEU A 167 3.75 -8.52 20.18
CA LEU A 167 4.52 -7.36 19.72
C LEU A 167 3.80 -6.04 20.09
N LEU A 168 2.48 -5.98 19.91
CA LEU A 168 1.68 -4.81 20.25
C LEU A 168 1.64 -4.56 21.77
N SER A 169 1.58 -5.61 22.60
CA SER A 169 1.62 -5.51 24.06
C SER A 169 2.93 -4.87 24.53
N HIS A 170 4.08 -5.35 24.00
CA HIS A 170 5.37 -4.73 24.28
C HIS A 170 5.39 -3.23 23.96
N MET A 171 4.79 -2.82 22.83
CA MET A 171 4.70 -1.41 22.45
C MET A 171 3.84 -0.61 23.44
N LYS A 172 2.66 -1.14 23.81
CA LYS A 172 1.71 -0.45 24.71
C LYS A 172 2.20 -0.34 26.14
N GLU A 173 2.91 -1.35 26.62
CA GLU A 173 3.46 -1.42 27.97
C GLU A 173 4.86 -0.83 28.09
N PHE A 174 5.44 -0.38 26.98
CA PHE A 174 6.84 0.09 26.90
C PHE A 174 7.85 -0.90 27.46
N THR A 175 7.56 -2.21 27.37
CA THR A 175 8.47 -3.27 27.82
C THR A 175 9.43 -3.65 26.70
N PRO A 176 10.76 -3.61 26.95
CA PRO A 176 11.74 -4.03 25.96
C PRO A 176 11.57 -5.49 25.56
N PHE A 177 11.78 -5.79 24.29
CA PHE A 177 11.92 -7.16 23.79
C PHE A 177 13.17 -7.83 24.35
N SER A 178 13.13 -9.14 24.53
CA SER A 178 14.32 -9.96 24.81
C SER A 178 15.31 -9.91 23.63
N GLU A 179 16.56 -10.27 23.88
CA GLU A 179 17.58 -10.36 22.83
C GLU A 179 17.19 -11.35 21.73
N LEU A 180 16.56 -12.47 22.10
CA LEU A 180 16.08 -13.47 21.13
C LEU A 180 14.99 -12.89 20.22
N GLU A 181 13.99 -12.22 20.79
CA GLU A 181 12.91 -11.59 20.01
C GLU A 181 13.46 -10.52 19.07
N MET A 182 14.37 -9.65 19.58
CA MET A 182 15.02 -8.65 18.75
C MET A 182 15.74 -9.27 17.54
N ASN A 183 16.51 -10.33 17.77
CA ASN A 183 17.27 -11.00 16.70
C ASN A 183 16.35 -11.69 15.69
N VAL A 184 15.30 -12.39 16.14
CA VAL A 184 14.35 -13.08 15.28
C VAL A 184 13.57 -12.09 14.44
N PHE A 185 12.94 -11.09 15.05
CA PHE A 185 12.10 -10.14 14.30
C PHE A 185 12.90 -9.19 13.42
N HIS A 186 14.12 -8.82 13.80
CA HIS A 186 15.01 -8.09 12.91
C HIS A 186 15.41 -8.90 11.67
N SER A 187 15.67 -10.20 11.82
CA SER A 187 15.98 -11.09 10.71
C SER A 187 14.79 -11.23 9.75
N LEU A 188 13.60 -11.53 10.29
CA LEU A 188 12.36 -11.64 9.51
C LEU A 188 12.02 -10.34 8.78
N PHE A 189 12.25 -9.22 9.46
CA PHE A 189 12.00 -7.91 8.89
C PHE A 189 13.01 -7.55 7.78
N LEU A 190 14.27 -7.97 7.90
CA LEU A 190 15.26 -7.84 6.84
C LEU A 190 14.85 -8.66 5.62
N ASP A 191 14.43 -9.91 5.83
CA ASP A 191 13.93 -10.77 4.75
C ASP A 191 12.75 -10.11 4.03
N TYR A 192 11.76 -9.60 4.79
CA TYR A 192 10.62 -8.89 4.23
C TYR A 192 11.03 -7.64 3.44
N ASN A 193 12.00 -6.86 3.92
CA ASN A 193 12.49 -5.68 3.19
C ASN A 193 13.15 -6.02 1.85
N ILE A 194 13.80 -7.18 1.77
CA ILE A 194 14.42 -7.67 0.53
C ILE A 194 13.37 -8.19 -0.43
N LEU A 195 12.42 -8.99 0.08
CA LEU A 195 11.38 -9.64 -0.71
C LEU A 195 10.25 -8.70 -1.10
N GLY A 196 9.90 -7.76 -0.22
CA GLY A 196 8.65 -7.02 -0.29
C GLY A 196 7.44 -7.89 0.04
N GLY A 197 6.26 -7.36 -0.29
CA GLY A 197 4.98 -8.01 -0.03
C GLY A 197 4.26 -8.53 -1.28
N MET A 198 4.92 -8.61 -2.44
CA MET A 198 4.28 -9.17 -3.64
C MET A 198 4.03 -10.66 -3.45
N PRO A 199 2.76 -11.15 -3.50
CA PRO A 199 2.43 -12.54 -3.12
C PRO A 199 3.19 -13.61 -3.88
N ALA A 200 3.46 -13.40 -5.18
CA ALA A 200 4.23 -14.35 -5.98
C ALA A 200 5.68 -14.47 -5.49
N VAL A 201 6.30 -13.35 -5.06
CA VAL A 201 7.65 -13.31 -4.51
C VAL A 201 7.70 -14.02 -3.16
N VAL A 202 6.74 -13.70 -2.27
CA VAL A 202 6.65 -14.31 -0.93
C VAL A 202 6.37 -15.81 -1.05
N ALA A 203 5.44 -16.23 -1.91
CA ALA A 203 5.12 -17.64 -2.13
C ALA A 203 6.34 -18.44 -2.61
N GLU A 204 7.13 -17.88 -3.53
CA GLU A 204 8.36 -18.55 -4.02
C GLU A 204 9.40 -18.69 -2.89
N TYR A 205 9.59 -17.64 -2.10
CA TYR A 205 10.46 -17.67 -0.92
C TYR A 205 10.02 -18.72 0.11
N ILE A 206 8.74 -18.75 0.47
CA ILE A 206 8.21 -19.73 1.42
C ILE A 206 8.39 -21.16 0.91
N LYS A 207 8.12 -21.38 -0.39
CA LYS A 207 8.25 -22.69 -1.03
C LYS A 207 9.69 -23.22 -1.03
N ARG A 208 10.66 -22.37 -1.35
CA ARG A 208 12.07 -22.74 -1.47
C ARG A 208 12.89 -22.55 -0.21
N ASN A 209 12.40 -21.73 0.71
CA ASN A 209 13.13 -21.25 1.90
C ASN A 209 14.49 -20.59 1.57
N THR A 210 14.60 -20.00 0.39
CA THR A 210 15.77 -19.24 -0.09
C THR A 210 15.30 -18.06 -0.94
N PHE A 211 16.17 -17.06 -1.15
CA PHE A 211 15.88 -15.92 -2.04
C PHE A 211 15.95 -16.29 -3.53
N GLU A 212 16.45 -17.49 -3.85
CA GLU A 212 16.56 -17.96 -5.23
C GLU A 212 15.20 -18.02 -5.92
N GLY A 213 15.10 -17.44 -7.13
CA GLY A 213 13.85 -17.31 -7.89
C GLY A 213 12.97 -16.14 -7.46
N SER A 214 13.00 -15.72 -6.17
CA SER A 214 12.20 -14.58 -5.70
C SER A 214 12.66 -13.28 -6.35
N LEU A 215 13.96 -13.06 -6.49
CA LEU A 215 14.52 -11.86 -7.12
C LEU A 215 14.24 -11.81 -8.63
N ASP A 216 14.25 -12.96 -9.31
CA ASP A 216 13.86 -13.02 -10.72
C ASP A 216 12.38 -12.66 -10.90
N THR A 217 11.52 -13.13 -9.99
CA THR A 217 10.10 -12.76 -9.95
C THR A 217 9.93 -11.25 -9.75
N GLN A 218 10.69 -10.62 -8.85
CA GLN A 218 10.66 -9.16 -8.65
C GLN A 218 11.11 -8.41 -9.93
N LYS A 219 12.18 -8.83 -10.58
CA LYS A 219 12.65 -8.23 -11.85
C LYS A 219 11.57 -8.34 -12.94
N GLN A 220 10.88 -9.47 -13.02
CA GLN A 220 9.77 -9.64 -13.96
C GLN A 220 8.60 -8.69 -13.63
N LEU A 221 8.24 -8.52 -12.36
CA LEU A 221 7.20 -7.57 -11.93
C LEU A 221 7.52 -6.12 -12.35
N ILE A 222 8.78 -5.70 -12.23
CA ILE A 222 9.20 -4.36 -12.71
C ILE A 222 9.06 -4.25 -14.24
N ALA A 223 9.38 -5.31 -14.99
CA ALA A 223 9.18 -5.32 -16.43
C ALA A 223 7.69 -5.21 -16.79
N ASP A 224 6.84 -6.00 -16.13
CA ASP A 224 5.39 -5.98 -16.31
C ASP A 224 4.79 -4.59 -15.99
N TYR A 225 5.24 -3.92 -14.93
CA TYR A 225 4.80 -2.56 -14.59
C TYR A 225 5.18 -1.55 -15.68
N LYS A 226 6.37 -1.68 -16.29
CA LYS A 226 6.76 -0.84 -17.44
C LYS A 226 5.92 -1.11 -18.68
N GLU A 227 5.49 -2.35 -18.89
CA GLU A 227 4.56 -2.71 -19.96
C GLU A 227 3.16 -2.13 -19.70
N ASP A 228 2.68 -2.14 -18.45
CA ASP A 228 1.44 -1.50 -18.05
C ASP A 228 1.47 0.01 -18.30
N ILE A 229 2.56 0.68 -17.97
CA ILE A 229 2.72 2.11 -18.30
C ILE A 229 2.58 2.31 -19.82
N ARG A 230 3.20 1.46 -20.65
CA ARG A 230 3.09 1.53 -22.10
C ARG A 230 1.67 1.25 -22.62
N LYS A 231 0.94 0.35 -21.95
CA LYS A 231 -0.43 -0.01 -22.35
C LYS A 231 -1.45 1.06 -22.01
N TYR A 232 -1.37 1.63 -20.80
CA TYR A 232 -2.44 2.47 -20.24
C TYR A 232 -2.16 3.97 -20.29
N ALA A 233 -0.90 4.39 -20.36
CA ALA A 233 -0.56 5.79 -20.60
C ALA A 233 -0.62 6.12 -22.10
N THR A 234 -1.02 7.33 -22.45
CA THR A 234 -1.23 7.75 -23.84
C THR A 234 -0.14 8.71 -24.32
N GLY A 235 0.32 8.52 -25.56
CA GLY A 235 1.17 9.47 -26.28
C GLY A 235 2.51 9.77 -25.59
N ILE A 236 2.89 11.05 -25.54
CA ILE A 236 4.17 11.53 -24.96
C ILE A 236 4.27 11.20 -23.45
N ASP A 237 3.14 11.06 -22.78
CA ASP A 237 3.13 10.79 -21.34
C ASP A 237 3.69 9.42 -20.98
N GLN A 238 3.61 8.42 -21.86
CA GLN A 238 4.27 7.12 -21.68
C GLN A 238 5.75 7.26 -21.31
N THR A 239 6.51 7.95 -22.17
CA THR A 239 7.96 8.13 -21.97
C THR A 239 8.25 8.92 -20.71
N ARG A 240 7.45 9.95 -20.43
CA ARG A 240 7.61 10.79 -19.23
C ARG A 240 7.35 10.00 -17.97
N ILE A 241 6.27 9.22 -17.91
CA ILE A 241 5.91 8.38 -16.76
C ILE A 241 6.98 7.30 -16.53
N ILE A 242 7.46 6.63 -17.59
CA ILE A 242 8.56 5.64 -17.49
C ILE A 242 9.85 6.32 -16.96
N ASN A 243 10.16 7.52 -17.43
CA ASN A 243 11.32 8.26 -16.96
C ASN A 243 11.21 8.60 -15.48
N VAL A 244 10.04 9.05 -15.00
CA VAL A 244 9.79 9.30 -13.57
C VAL A 244 9.96 7.99 -12.80
N PHE A 245 9.30 6.91 -13.20
CA PHE A 245 9.38 5.60 -12.55
C PHE A 245 10.83 5.11 -12.39
N ASN A 246 11.62 5.18 -13.45
CA ASN A 246 13.03 4.77 -13.43
C ASN A 246 13.93 5.65 -12.55
N ARG A 247 13.48 6.87 -12.19
CA ARG A 247 14.24 7.81 -11.36
C ARG A 247 13.86 7.80 -9.89
N VAL A 248 12.83 7.06 -9.48
CA VAL A 248 12.44 6.97 -8.07
C VAL A 248 13.59 6.40 -7.23
N ALA A 249 14.08 5.19 -7.54
CA ALA A 249 15.16 4.54 -6.79
C ALA A 249 16.45 5.38 -6.72
N PRO A 250 17.02 5.89 -7.84
CA PRO A 250 18.21 6.72 -7.80
C PRO A 250 18.04 8.03 -7.04
N GLN A 251 16.85 8.59 -6.97
CA GLN A 251 16.62 9.85 -6.24
C GLN A 251 16.42 9.61 -4.74
N LEU A 252 15.77 8.51 -4.34
CA LEU A 252 15.69 8.10 -2.94
C LEU A 252 17.04 7.80 -2.31
N ALA A 253 18.00 7.32 -3.09
CA ALA A 253 19.37 7.04 -2.66
C ALA A 253 20.26 8.27 -2.42
N ARG A 254 19.70 9.48 -2.46
CA ARG A 254 20.45 10.73 -2.20
C ARG A 254 20.19 11.23 -0.79
N GLU A 255 21.06 12.11 -0.30
CA GLU A 255 20.83 12.81 0.97
C GLU A 255 19.56 13.66 0.93
N ASN A 256 19.37 14.42 -0.15
CA ASN A 256 18.13 15.16 -0.39
C ASN A 256 17.18 14.29 -1.22
N LYS A 257 16.18 13.72 -0.58
CA LYS A 257 15.21 12.82 -1.18
C LYS A 257 14.02 13.53 -1.84
N LYS A 258 13.95 14.87 -1.82
CA LYS A 258 12.98 15.64 -2.60
C LYS A 258 13.09 15.23 -4.07
N PHE A 259 11.99 14.82 -4.69
CA PHE A 259 11.99 14.40 -6.08
C PHE A 259 12.20 15.58 -7.01
N GLN A 260 13.26 15.53 -7.81
CA GLN A 260 13.69 16.61 -8.69
C GLN A 260 13.39 16.27 -10.15
N ILE A 261 12.37 16.90 -10.71
CA ILE A 261 11.98 16.72 -12.13
C ILE A 261 13.12 17.04 -13.09
N SER A 262 13.94 18.08 -12.80
CA SER A 262 15.12 18.44 -13.62
C SER A 262 16.15 17.31 -13.75
N LYS A 263 16.09 16.30 -12.89
CA LYS A 263 16.98 15.12 -12.92
C LYS A 263 16.33 13.88 -13.55
N VAL A 264 15.11 14.01 -14.04
CA VAL A 264 14.39 12.90 -14.72
C VAL A 264 14.96 12.71 -16.12
N ALA A 265 15.11 13.79 -16.88
CA ALA A 265 15.69 13.79 -18.22
C ALA A 265 16.36 15.14 -18.51
N THR A 266 17.24 15.19 -19.52
CA THR A 266 17.88 16.43 -19.96
C THR A 266 16.81 17.42 -20.43
N GLY A 267 16.80 18.62 -19.88
CA GLY A 267 15.82 19.67 -20.21
C GLY A 267 14.42 19.45 -19.63
N ALA A 268 14.22 18.49 -18.74
CA ALA A 268 12.93 18.24 -18.11
C ALA A 268 12.47 19.46 -17.30
N ARG A 269 11.22 19.90 -17.54
CA ARG A 269 10.57 21.00 -16.84
C ARG A 269 9.37 20.46 -16.06
N PHE A 270 9.08 21.03 -14.90
CA PHE A 270 7.99 20.59 -14.05
C PHE A 270 6.65 20.52 -14.80
N ARG A 271 6.30 21.57 -15.56
CA ARG A 271 5.07 21.64 -16.36
C ARG A 271 4.87 20.46 -17.33
N ASP A 272 5.99 19.88 -17.81
CA ASP A 272 5.94 18.80 -18.83
C ASP A 272 5.78 17.42 -18.17
N TYR A 273 6.02 17.31 -16.86
CA TYR A 273 5.94 16.09 -16.06
C TYR A 273 4.81 16.14 -15.01
N ARG A 274 4.02 17.22 -15.03
CA ARG A 274 2.86 17.37 -14.15
C ARG A 274 1.89 16.22 -14.39
N GLY A 275 1.43 15.60 -13.31
CA GLY A 275 0.53 14.44 -13.34
C GLY A 275 1.22 13.09 -13.54
N CYS A 276 2.55 13.04 -13.84
CA CYS A 276 3.23 11.74 -13.97
C CYS A 276 3.37 10.99 -12.63
N ALA A 277 3.64 11.71 -11.54
CA ALA A 277 3.73 11.12 -10.22
C ALA A 277 2.36 10.65 -9.72
N GLU A 278 1.33 11.48 -9.93
CA GLU A 278 -0.06 11.17 -9.62
C GLU A 278 -0.53 9.95 -10.41
N TRP A 279 -0.22 9.87 -11.71
CA TRP A 279 -0.55 8.71 -12.53
C TRP A 279 0.07 7.43 -11.98
N LEU A 280 1.35 7.45 -11.59
CA LEU A 280 2.03 6.30 -10.98
C LEU A 280 1.43 5.93 -9.62
N SER A 281 0.99 6.92 -8.84
CA SER A 281 0.32 6.73 -7.57
C SER A 281 -1.08 6.12 -7.75
N ASP A 282 -1.87 6.64 -8.69
CA ASP A 282 -3.20 6.11 -9.04
C ASP A 282 -3.13 4.68 -9.60
N ALA A 283 -2.01 4.35 -10.27
CA ALA A 283 -1.70 2.99 -10.72
C ALA A 283 -1.24 2.07 -9.56
N GLY A 284 -1.01 2.60 -8.37
CA GLY A 284 -0.53 1.85 -7.20
C GLY A 284 0.93 1.40 -7.31
N MET A 285 1.74 2.09 -8.12
CA MET A 285 3.16 1.77 -8.31
C MET A 285 4.07 2.53 -7.35
N VAL A 286 3.67 3.75 -6.97
CA VAL A 286 4.41 4.62 -6.05
C VAL A 286 3.47 5.28 -5.05
N ASN A 287 4.03 5.73 -3.93
CA ASN A 287 3.38 6.55 -2.92
C ASN A 287 3.99 7.95 -2.95
N ILE A 288 3.14 8.98 -2.96
CA ILE A 288 3.58 10.37 -2.92
C ILE A 288 3.59 10.83 -1.46
N CYS A 289 4.71 11.42 -1.03
CA CYS A 289 4.85 12.06 0.28
C CYS A 289 5.07 13.56 0.06
N TYR A 290 4.05 14.37 0.38
CA TYR A 290 4.10 15.82 0.16
C TYR A 290 4.86 16.56 1.25
N CYS A 291 5.55 17.64 0.88
CA CYS A 291 6.17 18.55 1.85
C CYS A 291 5.10 19.41 2.50
N MET A 292 5.11 19.49 3.82
CA MET A 292 4.28 20.46 4.53
C MET A 292 4.91 21.85 4.44
N GLU A 293 4.08 22.85 4.22
CA GLU A 293 4.49 24.27 4.32
C GLU A 293 4.85 24.60 5.76
N PHE A 294 4.00 24.14 6.67
CA PHE A 294 4.20 24.25 8.10
C PHE A 294 3.58 23.03 8.82
N PRO A 295 4.25 22.45 9.86
CA PRO A 295 3.74 21.26 10.53
C PRO A 295 2.66 21.58 11.55
N GLU A 296 1.44 21.76 11.07
CA GLU A 296 0.23 22.03 11.85
C GLU A 296 -0.98 21.24 11.33
N LEU A 297 -2.06 21.22 12.09
CA LEU A 297 -3.33 20.62 11.69
C LEU A 297 -4.25 21.67 11.03
N PRO A 298 -5.03 21.31 9.97
CA PRO A 298 -5.18 19.98 9.37
C PRO A 298 -4.12 19.69 8.31
N LEU A 299 -3.58 18.47 8.29
CA LEU A 299 -2.56 18.04 7.33
C LEU A 299 -2.91 18.27 5.85
N GLY A 300 -4.18 18.05 5.48
CA GLY A 300 -4.63 18.13 4.08
C GLY A 300 -4.77 19.53 3.51
N GLY A 301 -4.61 20.59 4.31
CA GLY A 301 -4.72 21.99 3.89
C GLY A 301 -3.40 22.76 3.87
N ASN A 302 -2.29 22.10 4.25
CA ASN A 302 -1.04 22.78 4.56
C ASN A 302 0.17 22.05 3.96
N TYR A 303 0.19 21.86 2.63
CA TYR A 303 1.30 21.22 1.93
C TYR A 303 1.53 21.83 0.55
N GLU A 304 2.76 21.75 0.08
CA GLU A 304 3.20 22.19 -1.24
C GLU A 304 2.93 21.10 -2.29
N PRO A 305 2.00 21.30 -3.25
CA PRO A 305 1.68 20.27 -4.26
C PRO A 305 2.86 19.90 -5.16
N ASP A 306 3.77 20.83 -5.37
CA ASP A 306 4.90 20.69 -6.28
C ASP A 306 6.20 20.22 -5.58
N THR A 307 6.12 19.98 -4.26
CA THR A 307 7.26 19.54 -3.46
C THR A 307 6.94 18.22 -2.77
N PHE A 308 7.57 17.14 -3.23
CA PHE A 308 7.27 15.80 -2.74
C PHE A 308 8.47 14.85 -2.82
N LYS A 309 8.39 13.77 -2.07
CA LYS A 309 9.22 12.57 -2.20
C LYS A 309 8.37 11.47 -2.87
N LEU A 310 8.99 10.55 -3.61
CA LEU A 310 8.33 9.37 -4.18
C LEU A 310 8.92 8.12 -3.56
N TYR A 311 8.05 7.26 -3.05
CA TYR A 311 8.38 5.93 -2.54
C TYR A 311 7.76 4.86 -3.43
N PHE A 312 8.41 3.71 -3.57
CA PHE A 312 7.75 2.56 -4.18
C PHE A 312 6.61 2.06 -3.29
N ALA A 313 5.53 1.62 -3.90
CA ALA A 313 4.40 1.04 -3.19
C ALA A 313 4.73 -0.31 -2.52
N ASP A 314 5.84 -0.94 -2.95
CA ASP A 314 6.40 -2.16 -2.39
C ASP A 314 7.92 -2.06 -2.34
N THR A 315 8.51 -2.27 -1.15
CA THR A 315 9.94 -2.10 -0.93
C THR A 315 10.78 -3.16 -1.66
N GLY A 316 10.27 -4.37 -1.86
CA GLY A 316 10.95 -5.39 -2.65
C GLY A 316 11.14 -4.99 -4.11
N LEU A 317 10.19 -4.22 -4.67
CA LEU A 317 10.34 -3.67 -6.02
C LEU A 317 11.40 -2.56 -6.06
N LEU A 318 11.54 -1.74 -5.01
CA LEU A 318 12.67 -0.81 -4.89
C LEU A 318 14.00 -1.56 -4.87
N VAL A 319 14.09 -2.64 -4.07
CA VAL A 319 15.31 -3.47 -3.96
C VAL A 319 15.67 -4.10 -5.30
N SER A 320 14.69 -4.57 -6.06
CA SER A 320 14.93 -5.18 -7.38
C SER A 320 15.46 -4.21 -8.45
N MET A 321 15.37 -2.90 -8.21
CA MET A 321 15.95 -1.88 -9.08
C MET A 321 17.41 -1.54 -8.75
N LEU A 322 17.98 -2.13 -7.71
CA LEU A 322 19.40 -2.05 -7.40
C LEU A 322 20.18 -3.03 -8.29
N ASP A 323 21.49 -2.78 -8.43
CA ASP A 323 22.40 -3.75 -9.06
C ASP A 323 22.52 -5.04 -8.21
N ASP A 324 22.96 -6.12 -8.84
CA ASP A 324 23.01 -7.45 -8.21
C ASP A 324 23.97 -7.47 -7.02
N GLU A 325 25.09 -6.75 -7.07
CA GLU A 325 26.06 -6.62 -5.99
C GLU A 325 25.46 -5.89 -4.77
N SER A 326 24.71 -4.81 -5.01
CA SER A 326 24.00 -4.08 -3.94
C SER A 326 22.91 -4.95 -3.28
N GLN A 327 22.23 -5.78 -4.04
CA GLN A 327 21.25 -6.73 -3.50
C GLN A 327 21.94 -7.81 -2.64
N GLU A 328 23.10 -8.31 -3.05
CA GLU A 328 23.90 -9.27 -2.25
C GLU A 328 24.42 -8.64 -0.95
N ASP A 329 24.90 -7.40 -1.02
CA ASP A 329 25.35 -6.66 0.15
C ASP A 329 24.20 -6.39 1.15
N LEU A 330 22.98 -6.16 0.64
CA LEU A 330 21.80 -6.02 1.49
C LEU A 330 21.47 -7.33 2.21
N ARG A 331 21.49 -8.47 1.50
CA ARG A 331 21.27 -9.80 2.07
C ARG A 331 22.32 -10.15 3.12
N ALA A 332 23.57 -9.80 2.86
CA ALA A 332 24.66 -9.96 3.83
C ALA A 332 24.60 -8.95 5.00
N ASN A 333 23.55 -8.13 5.09
CA ASN A 333 23.36 -7.06 6.08
C ASN A 333 24.57 -6.10 6.16
N LYS A 334 25.29 -5.93 5.04
CA LYS A 334 26.42 -5.00 4.96
C LYS A 334 25.93 -3.55 4.97
N ASN A 335 26.84 -2.62 5.23
CA ASN A 335 26.51 -1.20 5.24
C ASN A 335 26.44 -0.65 3.81
N LEU A 336 25.26 -0.49 3.26
CA LEU A 336 25.00 0.12 1.94
C LEU A 336 24.94 1.65 1.97
N GLY A 337 25.39 2.29 3.06
CA GLY A 337 25.41 3.75 3.17
C GLY A 337 24.04 4.39 3.02
N VAL A 338 23.88 5.24 2.02
CA VAL A 338 22.66 6.03 1.76
C VAL A 338 21.52 5.15 1.27
N TYR A 339 21.79 4.09 0.48
CA TYR A 339 20.76 3.14 0.01
C TYR A 339 20.02 2.48 1.17
N LYS A 340 20.72 2.10 2.23
CA LYS A 340 20.08 1.48 3.40
C LYS A 340 19.07 2.43 4.05
N GLY A 341 19.41 3.72 4.16
CA GLY A 341 18.49 4.74 4.65
C GLY A 341 17.26 4.90 3.74
N ALA A 342 17.45 4.85 2.42
CA ALA A 342 16.37 4.94 1.45
C ALA A 342 15.39 3.75 1.56
N ILE A 343 15.92 2.54 1.71
CA ILE A 343 15.11 1.31 1.85
C ILE A 343 14.26 1.36 3.12
N TYR A 344 14.86 1.73 4.28
CA TYR A 344 14.11 1.83 5.53
C TYR A 344 13.05 2.94 5.48
N GLU A 345 13.34 4.08 4.87
CA GLU A 345 12.36 5.16 4.75
C GLU A 345 11.23 4.77 3.79
N ASN A 346 11.54 4.10 2.67
CA ASN A 346 10.52 3.55 1.77
C ASN A 346 9.59 2.57 2.49
N MET A 347 10.16 1.64 3.25
CA MET A 347 9.42 0.64 4.00
C MET A 347 8.52 1.27 5.07
N VAL A 348 8.99 2.29 5.79
CA VAL A 348 8.14 3.03 6.74
C VAL A 348 7.01 3.74 6.01
N GLY A 349 7.29 4.43 4.89
CA GLY A 349 6.27 5.08 4.07
C GLY A 349 5.22 4.07 3.55
N GLU A 350 5.67 2.93 3.03
CA GLU A 350 4.81 1.83 2.60
C GLU A 350 3.93 1.32 3.74
N ALA A 351 4.52 1.04 4.92
CA ALA A 351 3.79 0.54 6.07
C ALA A 351 2.75 1.56 6.60
N LEU A 352 3.04 2.86 6.55
CA LEU A 352 2.08 3.90 6.92
C LEU A 352 0.89 3.95 5.94
N ILE A 353 1.13 3.87 4.62
CA ILE A 353 0.06 3.80 3.60
C ILE A 353 -0.83 2.57 3.83
N LYS A 354 -0.24 1.39 4.05
CA LYS A 354 -1.00 0.14 4.31
C LYS A 354 -1.85 0.20 5.57
N GLN A 355 -1.53 1.10 6.50
CA GLN A 355 -2.33 1.43 7.69
C GLN A 355 -3.35 2.54 7.45
N GLY A 356 -3.42 3.12 6.24
CA GLY A 356 -4.38 4.16 5.85
C GLY A 356 -3.96 5.58 6.21
N TYR A 357 -2.68 5.83 6.49
CA TYR A 357 -2.15 7.18 6.62
C TYR A 357 -1.83 7.77 5.25
N LYS A 358 -2.01 9.09 5.10
CA LYS A 358 -1.43 9.86 4.00
C LYS A 358 -0.02 10.29 4.40
N LEU A 359 0.90 10.30 3.45
CA LEU A 359 2.29 10.63 3.72
C LEU A 359 2.53 12.14 3.59
N PHE A 360 3.10 12.70 4.63
CA PHE A 360 3.62 14.06 4.67
C PHE A 360 4.97 14.06 5.34
N TYR A 361 5.88 14.94 4.87
CA TYR A 361 7.16 15.23 5.52
C TYR A 361 7.31 16.75 5.72
N TYR A 362 8.26 17.15 6.51
CA TYR A 362 8.58 18.57 6.68
C TYR A 362 10.07 18.79 6.53
N LYS A 363 10.43 19.86 5.84
CA LYS A 363 11.79 20.36 5.76
C LYS A 363 11.77 21.88 5.74
N LYS A 364 12.29 22.50 6.79
CA LYS A 364 12.40 23.93 6.88
C LYS A 364 13.48 24.41 5.92
N GLU A 365 13.18 25.42 5.08
CA GLU A 365 14.14 26.05 4.20
C GLU A 365 15.32 26.65 5.01
N ASP A 366 16.52 26.61 4.42
CA ASP A 366 17.77 27.12 5.01
C ASP A 366 18.08 26.58 6.42
N SER A 367 17.59 25.39 6.76
CA SER A 367 17.74 24.77 8.06
C SER A 367 18.02 23.27 7.95
N THR A 368 18.55 22.70 9.02
CA THR A 368 18.68 21.24 9.19
C THR A 368 17.44 20.59 9.80
N LEU A 369 16.39 21.40 10.09
CA LEU A 369 15.15 20.92 10.68
C LEU A 369 14.34 20.16 9.64
N GLU A 370 14.25 18.85 9.82
CA GLU A 370 13.52 17.91 8.94
C GLU A 370 12.86 16.84 9.78
N ALA A 371 11.66 16.37 9.37
CA ALA A 371 11.03 15.17 9.86
C ALA A 371 10.63 14.29 8.66
N ASP A 372 10.92 13.00 8.73
CA ASP A 372 10.74 12.06 7.61
C ASP A 372 9.26 11.84 7.28
N PHE A 373 8.41 11.66 8.30
CA PHE A 373 6.97 11.52 8.15
C PHE A 373 6.21 12.18 9.30
N PHE A 374 4.91 12.36 9.07
CA PHE A 374 3.95 12.74 10.10
C PHE A 374 2.75 11.80 10.09
N ILE A 375 2.31 11.42 11.28
CA ILE A 375 1.02 10.76 11.49
C ILE A 375 0.14 11.64 12.38
N ARG A 376 -1.16 11.45 12.29
CA ARG A 376 -2.13 12.20 13.08
C ARG A 376 -2.79 11.32 14.11
N SER A 377 -2.84 11.77 15.36
CA SER A 377 -3.82 11.34 16.36
C SER A 377 -5.00 12.32 16.39
N THR A 378 -5.97 12.09 17.29
CA THR A 378 -7.16 12.96 17.41
C THR A 378 -6.78 14.41 17.69
N ALA A 379 -5.78 14.67 18.54
CA ALA A 379 -5.43 16.01 19.04
C ALA A 379 -3.99 16.43 18.75
N SER A 380 -3.17 15.57 18.13
CA SER A 380 -1.74 15.84 17.98
C SER A 380 -1.23 15.44 16.60
N LEU A 381 -0.27 16.21 16.12
CA LEU A 381 0.57 15.89 14.99
C LEU A 381 1.86 15.23 15.50
N ILE A 382 2.19 14.05 14.98
CA ILE A 382 3.26 13.22 15.51
C ILE A 382 4.33 13.04 14.44
N PRO A 383 5.52 13.64 14.58
CA PRO A 383 6.64 13.38 13.71
C PRO A 383 7.14 11.94 13.90
N VAL A 384 7.40 11.27 12.79
CA VAL A 384 7.99 9.93 12.74
C VAL A 384 9.35 10.03 12.07
N GLU A 385 10.40 9.67 12.78
CA GLU A 385 11.78 9.73 12.32
C GLU A 385 12.35 8.34 12.09
N VAL A 386 12.99 8.14 10.92
CA VAL A 386 13.59 6.88 10.50
C VAL A 386 15.11 6.96 10.62
N LYS A 387 15.72 6.23 11.54
CA LYS A 387 17.16 6.29 11.80
C LYS A 387 17.88 4.99 11.47
N ALA A 388 18.55 4.94 10.32
CA ALA A 388 19.35 3.77 9.92
C ALA A 388 20.53 3.45 10.88
N LYS A 389 20.99 4.44 11.64
CA LYS A 389 22.04 4.30 12.68
C LYS A 389 21.54 4.87 14.01
N SER A 390 22.15 4.46 15.11
CA SER A 390 21.93 5.08 16.43
C SER A 390 22.34 6.56 16.34
N GLY A 391 21.36 7.47 16.26
CA GLY A 391 21.57 8.92 16.16
C GLY A 391 20.59 9.65 17.08
N ARG A 392 20.97 10.86 17.52
CA ARG A 392 20.08 11.76 18.26
C ARG A 392 19.06 12.35 17.30
N ALA A 393 17.78 12.34 17.69
CA ALA A 393 16.68 12.95 16.93
C ALA A 393 16.59 14.46 17.21
N LYS A 394 17.62 15.23 16.82
CA LYS A 394 17.72 16.67 17.15
C LYS A 394 16.55 17.46 16.56
N SER A 395 16.19 17.21 15.29
CA SER A 395 15.06 17.87 14.63
C SER A 395 13.75 17.59 15.35
N MET A 396 13.52 16.31 15.72
CA MET A 396 12.32 15.91 16.46
C MET A 396 12.25 16.59 17.83
N LYS A 397 13.37 16.64 18.58
CA LYS A 397 13.42 17.34 19.86
C LYS A 397 13.07 18.82 19.69
N THR A 398 13.60 19.50 18.66
CA THR A 398 13.25 20.88 18.34
C THR A 398 11.76 21.04 18.03
N LEU A 399 11.16 20.13 17.23
CA LEU A 399 9.74 20.17 16.92
C LEU A 399 8.86 20.00 18.16
N ILE A 400 9.25 19.14 19.10
CA ILE A 400 8.48 18.85 20.32
C ILE A 400 8.57 19.95 21.35
N THR A 401 9.73 20.64 21.45
CA THR A 401 10.01 21.61 22.52
C THR A 401 9.76 23.05 22.14
N SER A 402 9.52 23.34 20.87
CA SER A 402 9.34 24.70 20.38
C SER A 402 7.86 25.11 20.42
N ASP A 403 7.57 26.25 21.04
CA ASP A 403 6.22 26.86 21.06
C ASP A 403 5.71 27.20 19.64
N HIS A 404 6.59 27.19 18.63
CA HIS A 404 6.22 27.38 17.23
C HIS A 404 5.39 26.23 16.66
N TYR A 405 5.40 25.04 17.28
CA TYR A 405 4.74 23.83 16.79
C TYR A 405 3.77 23.28 17.84
N PRO A 406 2.70 24.01 18.19
CA PRO A 406 1.83 23.67 19.33
C PRO A 406 1.07 22.36 19.18
N ASP A 407 0.87 21.88 17.96
CA ASP A 407 0.23 20.59 17.67
C ASP A 407 1.15 19.38 17.89
N ILE A 408 2.46 19.61 18.09
CA ILE A 408 3.47 18.55 18.24
C ILE A 408 3.86 18.43 19.72
N ARG A 409 3.36 17.39 20.37
CA ARG A 409 3.62 17.16 21.80
C ARG A 409 4.65 16.08 22.07
N TYR A 410 4.75 15.10 21.19
CA TYR A 410 5.68 13.96 21.26
C TYR A 410 6.00 13.45 19.87
N GLY A 411 6.95 12.53 19.74
CA GLY A 411 7.36 11.96 18.47
C GLY A 411 7.68 10.47 18.56
N ILE A 412 7.71 9.81 17.40
CA ILE A 412 8.05 8.40 17.27
C ILE A 412 9.36 8.27 16.49
N LYS A 413 10.30 7.53 17.06
CA LYS A 413 11.57 7.18 16.42
C LYS A 413 11.60 5.70 16.08
N LEU A 414 11.76 5.39 14.80
CA LEU A 414 11.93 4.04 14.29
C LEU A 414 13.42 3.78 14.04
N SER A 415 13.94 2.72 14.63
CA SER A 415 15.38 2.42 14.57
C SER A 415 15.65 0.93 14.79
N LYS A 416 16.92 0.55 14.85
CA LYS A 416 17.34 -0.80 15.27
C LYS A 416 17.32 -1.02 16.78
N ASN A 417 17.13 0.06 17.56
CA ASN A 417 17.13 -0.03 19.00
C ASN A 417 15.86 -0.70 19.52
N ASN A 418 15.94 -1.26 20.70
CA ASN A 418 14.79 -1.80 21.43
C ASN A 418 13.81 -0.68 21.83
N ILE A 419 12.66 -1.05 22.37
CA ILE A 419 11.66 -0.12 22.89
C ILE A 419 12.31 0.76 23.96
N GLY A 420 12.02 2.06 23.90
CA GLY A 420 12.50 3.04 24.87
C GLY A 420 11.70 4.34 24.78
N HIS A 421 11.77 5.13 25.85
CA HIS A 421 11.13 6.43 25.94
C HIS A 421 12.09 7.42 26.60
N GLU A 422 12.32 8.55 25.97
CA GLU A 422 13.16 9.64 26.48
C GLU A 422 12.71 10.99 25.88
N ASP A 423 12.59 12.03 26.69
CA ASP A 423 12.25 13.40 26.27
C ASP A 423 10.99 13.46 25.35
N ARG A 424 9.92 12.75 25.69
CA ARG A 424 8.68 12.64 24.90
C ARG A 424 8.89 12.03 23.49
N ILE A 425 9.99 11.29 23.29
CA ILE A 425 10.30 10.53 22.07
C ILE A 425 10.17 9.04 22.38
N TYR A 426 9.22 8.39 21.73
CA TYR A 426 8.99 6.95 21.82
C TYR A 426 9.78 6.23 20.75
N THR A 427 10.70 5.37 21.14
CA THR A 427 11.55 4.60 20.22
C THR A 427 11.01 3.20 20.07
N PHE A 428 10.82 2.76 18.84
CA PHE A 428 10.42 1.39 18.51
C PHE A 428 11.35 0.77 17.49
N PRO A 429 11.56 -0.56 17.54
CA PRO A 429 12.22 -1.29 16.47
C PRO A 429 11.45 -1.14 15.15
N TYR A 430 12.15 -1.18 14.02
CA TYR A 430 11.53 -1.06 12.70
C TYR A 430 10.41 -2.09 12.45
N PHE A 431 10.58 -3.32 12.94
CA PHE A 431 9.58 -4.36 12.76
C PHE A 431 8.25 -4.07 13.47
N CYS A 432 8.17 -3.04 14.31
CA CYS A 432 6.94 -2.57 14.94
C CYS A 432 6.17 -1.57 14.05
N THR A 433 6.73 -1.12 12.93
CA THR A 433 6.14 -0.04 12.11
C THR A 433 4.71 -0.36 11.65
N PHE A 434 4.41 -1.61 11.30
CA PHE A 434 3.08 -2.04 10.85
C PHE A 434 2.00 -1.99 11.94
N LEU A 435 2.40 -1.84 13.20
CA LEU A 435 1.51 -1.76 14.37
C LEU A 435 1.22 -0.33 14.84
N LEU A 436 1.84 0.69 14.23
CA LEU A 436 1.73 2.07 14.72
C LEU A 436 0.28 2.54 14.83
N LYS A 437 -0.61 2.20 13.90
CA LYS A 437 -2.01 2.60 13.99
C LYS A 437 -2.74 1.92 15.15
N ARG A 438 -2.47 0.64 15.41
CA ARG A 438 -3.05 -0.10 16.55
C ARG A 438 -2.47 0.40 17.88
N PHE A 439 -1.20 0.76 17.90
CA PHE A 439 -0.56 1.39 19.05
C PHE A 439 -1.21 2.74 19.37
N MET A 440 -1.47 3.56 18.35
CA MET A 440 -2.08 4.89 18.52
C MET A 440 -3.55 4.85 19.00
N VAL A 441 -4.24 3.72 18.87
CA VAL A 441 -5.60 3.56 19.40
C VAL A 441 -5.53 3.47 20.93
N GLY A 442 -6.07 4.47 21.61
CA GLY A 442 -6.06 4.55 23.07
C GLY A 442 -4.73 5.00 23.69
N PHE A 443 -3.73 5.34 22.85
CA PHE A 443 -2.49 5.92 23.33
C PHE A 443 -2.69 7.40 23.70
N HIS A 444 -2.45 7.70 24.96
CA HIS A 444 -2.35 9.08 25.48
C HIS A 444 -0.91 9.22 25.97
N ALA A 445 -0.15 10.16 25.37
CA ALA A 445 1.14 10.52 25.94
C ALA A 445 0.90 11.00 27.36
N GLU A 446 1.66 10.48 28.33
CA GLU A 446 1.62 10.98 29.70
C GLU A 446 1.91 12.49 29.64
N GLU A 447 0.98 13.29 30.10
CA GLU A 447 1.27 14.68 30.43
C GLU A 447 2.25 14.56 31.62
N GLU A 448 3.54 14.83 31.38
CA GLU A 448 4.49 14.97 32.48
C GLU A 448 3.90 16.03 33.41
N ALA A 449 3.51 15.58 34.62
CA ALA A 449 3.12 16.48 35.67
C ALA A 449 4.29 17.46 35.89
N GLU A 450 4.04 18.74 35.70
CA GLU A 450 4.95 19.85 36.05
C GLU A 450 5.35 19.80 37.53
#